data_9a6065ca46230f8c3ea56ea19c695bd7
#
_entry.id   9a6065ca46230f8c3ea56ea19c695bd7
#
_cell.length_a   1.000
_cell.length_b   1.000
_cell.length_c   1.000
_cell.angle_alpha   90.00
_cell.angle_beta   90.00
_cell.angle_gamma   90.00
#
_symmetry.space_group_name_H-M   'P 1'
#
loop_
_entity.id
_entity.type
_entity.pdbx_description
1 polymer ?
#
loop_
_entity_poly.entity_id
_entity_poly.type
_entity_poly.pdbx_seq_one_letter_code
_entity_poly.pdbx_strand_id
1 'polypeptide(L)'
;MTLAVCAMTFTKKNIGLQSRYTLLESINAPQMAGIVKMARFTIRGAFLIEGIGALLLATRFVPRFGVLKGLYFSVFHSVSAFCNAGFDIMGTPGNEYTSLTEYSADIVVNITVMLLIVIGGLGFFVWADLINTRFIFRRLKLHSKIVLVTTAMLIVGGAGLILIFDIKSDAFKGFSVPHKIIAAFFQSVTARTAGFNTVDLTKLSDASVITMTALMLIGGSPRATAGGFKTTTLAVLIASIFSELKHKKDVEIFKRRIAPDALRHVVCLIFLYMALFSASGAAITWIDGITMKEALFETASAIGTVGVTLGVTPFLRGYSHLILICLMFFGRVGGLTLLLSLRESKAPDISRYPEEQITIG
;
A
#
# COMPACT_ATOMS: atom_id res chain seq x y z
N MET A 1 1.87 4.28 -16.37
CA MET A 1 0.46 3.98 -16.63
C MET A 1 -0.34 5.25 -16.98
N THR A 2 -0.52 6.22 -16.08
CA THR A 2 -1.23 7.48 -16.31
C THR A 2 -0.72 8.24 -17.53
N LEU A 3 0.60 8.37 -17.72
CA LEU A 3 1.21 9.02 -18.90
C LEU A 3 0.83 8.34 -20.22
N ALA A 4 0.88 7.01 -20.29
CA ALA A 4 0.49 6.27 -21.50
C ALA A 4 -1.00 6.46 -21.84
N VAL A 5 -1.86 6.41 -20.82
CA VAL A 5 -3.29 6.62 -20.98
C VAL A 5 -3.60 8.10 -21.30
N CYS A 6 -2.89 9.06 -20.69
CA CYS A 6 -2.96 10.47 -21.06
C CYS A 6 -2.54 10.70 -22.50
N ALA A 7 -1.39 10.21 -22.94
CA ALA A 7 -0.91 10.34 -24.30
C ALA A 7 -1.92 9.75 -25.32
N MET A 8 -2.51 8.60 -25.01
CA MET A 8 -3.55 7.96 -25.87
C MET A 8 -4.87 8.74 -25.86
N THR A 9 -5.20 9.43 -24.78
CA THR A 9 -6.45 10.22 -24.69
C THR A 9 -6.31 11.56 -25.43
N PHE A 10 -5.12 12.17 -25.38
CA PHE A 10 -4.83 13.43 -26.08
C PHE A 10 -4.68 13.27 -27.61
N THR A 11 -4.19 12.13 -28.08
CA THR A 11 -3.91 11.92 -29.51
C THR A 11 -5.15 11.64 -30.36
N LYS A 12 -6.36 11.56 -29.80
CA LYS A 12 -7.64 11.28 -30.51
C LYS A 12 -7.58 10.11 -31.50
N LYS A 13 -6.51 9.32 -31.53
CA LYS A 13 -6.40 8.13 -32.39
C LYS A 13 -7.33 7.04 -31.87
N ASN A 14 -8.03 6.39 -32.78
CA ASN A 14 -8.80 5.19 -32.48
C ASN A 14 -7.87 4.16 -31.83
N ILE A 15 -8.13 3.82 -30.57
CA ILE A 15 -7.33 2.87 -29.81
C ILE A 15 -7.54 1.50 -30.44
N GLY A 16 -6.53 1.03 -31.17
CA GLY A 16 -6.53 -0.31 -31.79
C GLY A 16 -6.59 -1.43 -30.73
N LEU A 17 -6.89 -2.64 -31.17
CA LEU A 17 -7.02 -3.81 -30.29
C LEU A 17 -5.76 -4.03 -29.44
N GLN A 18 -4.57 -3.89 -30.03
CA GLN A 18 -3.30 -4.09 -29.35
C GLN A 18 -3.07 -3.07 -28.20
N SER A 19 -3.41 -1.80 -28.44
CA SER A 19 -3.33 -0.78 -27.39
C SER A 19 -4.37 -0.99 -26.28
N ARG A 20 -5.52 -1.57 -26.60
CA ARG A 20 -6.52 -1.97 -25.57
C ARG A 20 -6.04 -3.16 -24.75
N TYR A 21 -5.30 -4.10 -25.34
CA TYR A 21 -4.65 -5.20 -24.63
C TYR A 21 -3.61 -4.66 -23.65
N THR A 22 -2.72 -3.78 -24.08
CA THR A 22 -1.72 -3.15 -23.22
C THR A 22 -2.36 -2.36 -22.08
N LEU A 23 -3.48 -1.66 -22.35
CA LEU A 23 -4.27 -1.00 -21.30
C LEU A 23 -4.89 -1.99 -20.33
N LEU A 24 -5.46 -3.09 -20.84
CA LEU A 24 -6.07 -4.13 -20.01
C LEU A 24 -5.04 -4.74 -19.06
N GLU A 25 -3.87 -5.03 -19.58
CA GLU A 25 -2.75 -5.59 -18.81
C GLU A 25 -2.21 -4.57 -17.79
N SER A 26 -2.03 -3.31 -18.18
CA SER A 26 -1.52 -2.25 -17.30
C SER A 26 -2.50 -1.88 -16.17
N ILE A 27 -3.81 -1.99 -16.40
CA ILE A 27 -4.86 -1.75 -15.39
C ILE A 27 -5.24 -3.05 -14.68
N ASN A 28 -4.76 -4.19 -15.17
CA ASN A 28 -5.12 -5.53 -14.70
C ASN A 28 -6.64 -5.74 -14.68
N ALA A 29 -7.33 -5.29 -15.74
CA ALA A 29 -8.78 -5.30 -15.82
C ALA A 29 -9.30 -6.67 -16.28
N PRO A 30 -10.44 -7.17 -15.75
CA PRO A 30 -10.96 -8.48 -16.10
C PRO A 30 -11.60 -8.56 -17.48
N GLN A 31 -11.94 -7.41 -18.09
CA GLN A 31 -12.64 -7.36 -19.38
C GLN A 31 -12.20 -6.16 -20.22
N MET A 32 -12.15 -6.35 -21.55
CA MET A 32 -11.84 -5.26 -22.51
C MET A 32 -12.97 -4.23 -22.64
N ALA A 33 -14.21 -4.63 -22.38
CA ALA A 33 -15.36 -3.76 -22.53
C ALA A 33 -15.31 -2.60 -21.52
N GLY A 34 -15.36 -1.36 -22.03
CA GLY A 34 -15.38 -0.15 -21.20
C GLY A 34 -14.04 0.31 -20.64
N ILE A 35 -12.90 -0.32 -20.99
CA ILE A 35 -11.59 0.01 -20.44
C ILE A 35 -11.18 1.46 -20.67
N VAL A 36 -11.49 2.03 -21.83
CA VAL A 36 -11.20 3.45 -22.16
C VAL A 36 -12.03 4.39 -21.28
N LYS A 37 -13.32 4.05 -21.05
CA LYS A 37 -14.20 4.82 -20.16
C LYS A 37 -13.66 4.78 -18.72
N MET A 38 -13.23 3.62 -18.27
CA MET A 38 -12.65 3.43 -16.94
C MET A 38 -11.34 4.20 -16.82
N ALA A 39 -10.44 4.13 -17.79
CA ALA A 39 -9.19 4.88 -17.79
C ALA A 39 -9.41 6.41 -17.72
N ARG A 40 -10.35 6.92 -18.52
CA ARG A 40 -10.71 8.34 -18.50
C ARG A 40 -11.33 8.76 -17.16
N PHE A 41 -12.17 7.91 -16.58
CA PHE A 41 -12.72 8.12 -15.23
C PHE A 41 -11.62 8.20 -14.18
N THR A 42 -10.67 7.26 -14.20
CA THR A 42 -9.53 7.20 -13.28
C THR A 42 -8.67 8.45 -13.36
N ILE A 43 -8.31 8.89 -14.59
CA ILE A 43 -7.47 10.07 -14.80
C ILE A 43 -8.17 11.34 -14.29
N ARG A 44 -9.42 11.55 -14.68
CA ARG A 44 -10.18 12.72 -14.24
C ARG A 44 -10.36 12.75 -12.72
N GLY A 45 -10.65 11.58 -12.12
CA GLY A 45 -10.79 11.44 -10.68
C GLY A 45 -9.47 11.73 -9.95
N ALA A 46 -8.34 11.22 -10.46
CA ALA A 46 -7.02 11.47 -9.90
C ALA A 46 -6.69 12.97 -9.89
N PHE A 47 -6.76 13.65 -11.05
CA PHE A 47 -6.50 15.09 -11.13
C PHE A 47 -7.42 15.94 -10.25
N LEU A 48 -8.69 15.54 -10.12
CA LEU A 48 -9.63 16.25 -9.25
C LEU A 48 -9.23 16.12 -7.77
N ILE A 49 -8.92 14.91 -7.33
CA ILE A 49 -8.57 14.64 -5.93
C ILE A 49 -7.21 15.26 -5.59
N GLU A 50 -6.22 15.10 -6.47
CA GLU A 50 -4.90 15.73 -6.34
C GLU A 50 -5.02 17.26 -6.32
N GLY A 51 -5.87 17.85 -7.17
CA GLY A 51 -6.13 19.29 -7.20
C GLY A 51 -6.75 19.79 -5.91
N ILE A 52 -7.75 19.10 -5.36
CA ILE A 52 -8.36 19.44 -4.06
C ILE A 52 -7.31 19.32 -2.95
N GLY A 53 -6.53 18.25 -2.93
CA GLY A 53 -5.45 18.05 -1.96
C GLY A 53 -4.41 19.18 -2.03
N ALA A 54 -3.98 19.55 -3.24
CA ALA A 54 -3.04 20.65 -3.44
C ALA A 54 -3.59 21.98 -2.93
N LEU A 55 -4.87 22.29 -3.18
CA LEU A 55 -5.52 23.50 -2.68
C LEU A 55 -5.57 23.53 -1.14
N LEU A 56 -5.89 22.39 -0.50
CA LEU A 56 -5.89 22.31 0.96
C LEU A 56 -4.49 22.49 1.54
N LEU A 57 -3.47 21.82 0.97
CA LEU A 57 -2.07 21.98 1.39
C LEU A 57 -1.55 23.40 1.15
N ALA A 58 -1.98 24.07 0.07
CA ALA A 58 -1.60 25.43 -0.23
C ALA A 58 -2.01 26.41 0.87
N THR A 59 -3.10 26.17 1.59
CA THR A 59 -3.52 27.00 2.73
C THR A 59 -2.47 27.04 3.85
N ARG A 60 -1.58 26.02 3.93
CA ARG A 60 -0.54 25.90 4.94
C ARG A 60 0.85 26.21 4.41
N PHE A 61 1.14 25.82 3.17
CA PHE A 61 2.48 25.97 2.58
C PHE A 61 2.71 27.36 1.97
N VAL A 62 1.68 27.98 1.38
CA VAL A 62 1.82 29.32 0.80
C VAL A 62 2.16 30.40 1.85
N PRO A 63 1.52 30.45 3.01
CA PRO A 63 1.88 31.42 4.07
C PRO A 63 3.32 31.24 4.59
N ARG A 64 3.86 30.01 4.54
CA ARG A 64 5.19 29.70 5.07
C ARG A 64 6.30 29.88 4.04
N PHE A 65 6.09 29.46 2.80
CA PHE A 65 7.15 29.42 1.76
C PHE A 65 6.98 30.49 0.66
N GLY A 66 5.92 31.31 0.74
CA GLY A 66 5.56 32.24 -0.34
C GLY A 66 4.76 31.57 -1.46
N VAL A 67 4.19 32.37 -2.36
CA VAL A 67 3.17 31.88 -3.33
C VAL A 67 3.73 30.82 -4.26
N LEU A 68 4.81 31.11 -4.99
CA LEU A 68 5.35 30.19 -5.99
C LEU A 68 5.88 28.87 -5.37
N LYS A 69 6.73 28.97 -4.35
CA LYS A 69 7.32 27.81 -3.68
C LYS A 69 6.25 27.02 -2.92
N GLY A 70 5.32 27.72 -2.24
CA GLY A 70 4.23 27.08 -1.51
C GLY A 70 3.27 26.33 -2.42
N LEU A 71 2.91 26.86 -3.59
CA LEU A 71 2.10 26.16 -4.59
C LEU A 71 2.84 24.94 -5.15
N TYR A 72 4.11 25.08 -5.50
CA TYR A 72 4.93 23.94 -5.96
C TYR A 72 4.97 22.81 -4.93
N PHE A 73 5.23 23.13 -3.66
CA PHE A 73 5.24 22.15 -2.57
C PHE A 73 3.87 21.51 -2.38
N SER A 74 2.79 22.26 -2.47
CA SER A 74 1.43 21.76 -2.32
C SER A 74 1.06 20.75 -3.41
N VAL A 75 1.35 21.06 -4.67
CA VAL A 75 1.09 20.17 -5.80
C VAL A 75 1.96 18.92 -5.68
N PHE A 76 3.26 19.07 -5.39
CA PHE A 76 4.18 17.96 -5.27
C PHE A 76 3.73 16.96 -4.18
N HIS A 77 3.45 17.44 -2.96
CA HIS A 77 3.05 16.58 -1.86
C HIS A 77 1.66 15.98 -2.06
N SER A 78 0.73 16.70 -2.71
CA SER A 78 -0.58 16.14 -3.05
C SER A 78 -0.47 14.97 -4.02
N VAL A 79 0.30 15.12 -5.10
CA VAL A 79 0.55 14.04 -6.08
C VAL A 79 1.29 12.88 -5.43
N SER A 80 2.35 13.18 -4.67
CA SER A 80 3.14 12.16 -3.97
C SER A 80 2.30 11.35 -2.98
N ALA A 81 1.44 12.00 -2.19
CA ALA A 81 0.54 11.34 -1.24
C ALA A 81 -0.53 10.48 -1.93
N PHE A 82 -1.17 11.02 -2.97
CA PHE A 82 -2.19 10.30 -3.72
C PHE A 82 -1.62 9.08 -4.48
N CYS A 83 -0.42 9.22 -5.05
CA CYS A 83 0.28 8.14 -5.73
C CYS A 83 0.91 7.12 -4.77
N ASN A 84 0.82 7.31 -3.46
CA ASN A 84 1.52 6.53 -2.44
C ASN A 84 3.03 6.42 -2.77
N ALA A 85 3.63 7.54 -3.13
CA ALA A 85 5.03 7.60 -3.54
C ALA A 85 5.98 7.93 -2.37
N GLY A 86 5.51 8.71 -1.39
CA GLY A 86 6.24 9.04 -0.18
C GLY A 86 7.39 10.02 -0.35
N PHE A 87 7.56 10.55 -1.55
CA PHE A 87 8.59 11.57 -1.78
C PHE A 87 8.16 12.91 -1.20
N ASP A 88 9.07 13.54 -0.50
CA ASP A 88 8.93 14.91 -0.02
C ASP A 88 10.10 15.78 -0.51
N ILE A 89 9.91 17.08 -0.42
CA ILE A 89 10.90 18.12 -0.76
C ILE A 89 11.07 19.11 0.39
N MET A 90 10.81 18.64 1.63
CA MET A 90 10.93 19.45 2.84
C MET A 90 12.36 19.49 3.39
N GLY A 91 13.22 18.56 2.95
CA GLY A 91 14.59 18.47 3.41
C GLY A 91 15.38 19.75 3.19
N THR A 92 16.24 20.08 4.15
CA THR A 92 17.19 21.19 4.09
C THR A 92 18.60 20.66 4.31
N PRO A 93 19.66 21.38 3.85
CA PRO A 93 21.03 20.96 4.11
C PRO A 93 21.28 20.73 5.61
N GLY A 94 21.75 19.53 5.99
CA GLY A 94 21.94 19.11 7.36
C GLY A 94 20.69 18.52 8.05
N ASN A 95 19.53 18.50 7.39
CA ASN A 95 18.30 17.87 7.85
C ASN A 95 17.50 17.32 6.65
N GLU A 96 18.15 16.41 5.91
CA GLU A 96 17.60 15.91 4.63
C GLU A 96 16.38 14.99 4.82
N TYR A 97 16.27 14.31 5.96
CA TYR A 97 15.22 13.31 6.23
C TYR A 97 14.06 13.84 7.06
N THR A 98 13.72 15.12 6.92
CA THR A 98 12.70 15.80 7.74
C THR A 98 11.29 15.26 7.49
N SER A 99 10.97 14.92 6.26
CA SER A 99 9.59 14.59 5.82
C SER A 99 8.57 15.65 6.30
N LEU A 100 7.44 15.25 6.87
CA LEU A 100 6.40 16.15 7.39
C LEU A 100 6.46 16.34 8.91
N THR A 101 7.61 16.08 9.57
CA THR A 101 7.73 16.16 11.03
C THR A 101 7.44 17.56 11.57
N GLU A 102 7.79 18.61 10.85
CA GLU A 102 7.50 20.00 11.23
C GLU A 102 5.99 20.34 11.19
N TYR A 103 5.18 19.51 10.52
CA TYR A 103 3.72 19.64 10.43
C TYR A 103 2.99 18.61 11.29
N SER A 104 3.69 17.96 12.22
CA SER A 104 3.08 16.92 13.09
C SER A 104 1.83 17.41 13.84
N ALA A 105 1.79 18.67 14.24
CA ALA A 105 0.65 19.31 14.93
C ALA A 105 -0.38 19.93 13.99
N ASP A 106 -0.10 20.07 12.69
CA ASP A 106 -1.03 20.69 11.74
C ASP A 106 -2.10 19.69 11.28
N ILE A 107 -3.33 19.89 11.79
CA ILE A 107 -4.46 19.01 11.50
C ILE A 107 -4.79 18.99 10.01
N VAL A 108 -4.70 20.14 9.31
CA VAL A 108 -5.06 20.24 7.89
C VAL A 108 -4.08 19.42 7.04
N VAL A 109 -2.77 19.58 7.27
CA VAL A 109 -1.76 18.81 6.53
C VAL A 109 -1.92 17.32 6.80
N ASN A 110 -2.02 16.91 8.07
CA ASN A 110 -2.15 15.51 8.45
C ASN A 110 -3.39 14.85 7.84
N ILE A 111 -4.56 15.45 8.00
CA ILE A 111 -5.81 14.87 7.47
C ILE A 111 -5.79 14.85 5.95
N THR A 112 -5.32 15.91 5.28
CA THR A 112 -5.27 15.97 3.82
C THR A 112 -4.37 14.86 3.27
N VAL A 113 -3.16 14.72 3.82
CA VAL A 113 -2.21 13.68 3.37
C VAL A 113 -2.76 12.28 3.64
N MET A 114 -3.29 12.01 4.84
CA MET A 114 -3.91 10.71 5.17
C MET A 114 -5.06 10.37 4.22
N LEU A 115 -5.95 11.33 3.92
CA LEU A 115 -7.07 11.10 2.99
C LEU A 115 -6.58 10.80 1.58
N LEU A 116 -5.59 11.55 1.08
CA LEU A 116 -4.99 11.31 -0.24
C LEU A 116 -4.40 9.90 -0.34
N ILE A 117 -3.62 9.47 0.67
CA ILE A 117 -3.04 8.14 0.76
C ILE A 117 -4.12 7.06 0.76
N VAL A 118 -5.14 7.20 1.61
CA VAL A 118 -6.22 6.21 1.72
C VAL A 118 -6.99 6.12 0.41
N ILE A 119 -7.39 7.24 -0.19
CA ILE A 119 -8.15 7.26 -1.43
C ILE A 119 -7.33 6.65 -2.58
N GLY A 120 -6.05 7.00 -2.73
CA GLY A 120 -5.14 6.40 -3.70
C GLY A 120 -4.96 4.89 -3.50
N GLY A 121 -4.86 4.46 -2.24
CA GLY A 121 -4.68 3.06 -1.84
C GLY A 121 -5.92 2.18 -1.92
N LEU A 122 -7.14 2.73 -2.07
CA LEU A 122 -8.38 1.94 -2.21
C LEU A 122 -8.51 1.25 -3.57
N GLY A 123 -7.95 1.82 -4.63
CA GLY A 123 -8.04 1.32 -5.99
C GLY A 123 -9.24 1.84 -6.79
N PHE A 124 -9.02 2.05 -8.07
CA PHE A 124 -9.95 2.74 -8.97
C PHE A 124 -11.27 1.99 -9.21
N PHE A 125 -11.27 0.66 -9.09
CA PHE A 125 -12.48 -0.14 -9.19
C PHE A 125 -13.42 0.07 -8.01
N VAL A 126 -12.86 0.29 -6.82
CA VAL A 126 -13.64 0.59 -5.62
C VAL A 126 -14.29 1.97 -5.75
N TRP A 127 -13.57 2.96 -6.32
CA TRP A 127 -14.15 4.28 -6.58
C TRP A 127 -15.33 4.21 -7.54
N ALA A 128 -15.15 3.49 -8.67
CA ALA A 128 -16.21 3.33 -9.65
C ALA A 128 -17.44 2.63 -9.04
N ASP A 129 -17.22 1.63 -8.19
CA ASP A 129 -18.30 0.91 -7.51
C ASP A 129 -19.01 1.81 -6.48
N LEU A 130 -18.27 2.57 -5.68
CA LEU A 130 -18.81 3.53 -4.72
C LEU A 130 -19.71 4.57 -5.39
N ILE A 131 -19.24 5.18 -6.49
CA ILE A 131 -20.02 6.20 -7.22
C ILE A 131 -21.25 5.58 -7.87
N ASN A 132 -21.11 4.42 -8.52
CA ASN A 132 -22.22 3.74 -9.20
C ASN A 132 -23.31 3.29 -8.21
N THR A 133 -22.92 2.91 -7.00
CA THR A 133 -23.86 2.47 -5.95
C THR A 133 -24.33 3.60 -5.04
N ARG A 134 -23.93 4.86 -5.32
CA ARG A 134 -24.23 6.05 -4.51
C ARG A 134 -23.84 5.86 -3.03
N PHE A 135 -22.68 5.26 -2.79
CA PHE A 135 -22.13 4.97 -1.46
C PHE A 135 -23.01 4.04 -0.56
N ILE A 136 -24.00 3.35 -1.14
CA ILE A 136 -24.84 2.41 -0.39
C ILE A 136 -24.08 1.09 -0.20
N PHE A 137 -23.55 0.83 1.02
CA PHE A 137 -22.71 -0.32 1.33
C PHE A 137 -23.35 -1.68 0.94
N ARG A 138 -24.66 -1.84 1.10
CA ARG A 138 -25.37 -3.10 0.75
C ARG A 138 -25.28 -3.43 -0.73
N ARG A 139 -25.23 -2.43 -1.61
CA ARG A 139 -25.19 -2.58 -3.08
C ARG A 139 -23.78 -2.78 -3.64
N LEU A 140 -22.74 -2.56 -2.84
CA LEU A 140 -21.35 -2.74 -3.24
C LEU A 140 -21.06 -4.18 -3.62
N LYS A 141 -20.16 -4.35 -4.60
CA LYS A 141 -19.59 -5.66 -4.96
C LYS A 141 -18.77 -6.23 -3.81
N LEU A 142 -18.62 -7.56 -3.78
CA LEU A 142 -17.85 -8.26 -2.74
C LEU A 142 -16.43 -7.68 -2.58
N HIS A 143 -15.75 -7.46 -3.70
CA HIS A 143 -14.40 -6.88 -3.71
C HIS A 143 -14.34 -5.55 -2.96
N SER A 144 -15.24 -4.61 -3.28
CA SER A 144 -15.27 -3.29 -2.65
C SER A 144 -15.59 -3.36 -1.16
N LYS A 145 -16.49 -4.26 -0.74
CA LYS A 145 -16.80 -4.48 0.67
C LYS A 145 -15.57 -4.99 1.44
N ILE A 146 -14.88 -5.98 0.88
CA ILE A 146 -13.66 -6.53 1.49
C ILE A 146 -12.61 -5.44 1.63
N VAL A 147 -12.34 -4.69 0.57
CA VAL A 147 -11.35 -3.62 0.56
C VAL A 147 -11.64 -2.57 1.61
N LEU A 148 -12.87 -2.04 1.65
CA LEU A 148 -13.25 -0.98 2.59
C LEU A 148 -13.16 -1.44 4.05
N VAL A 149 -13.70 -2.61 4.36
CA VAL A 149 -13.71 -3.14 5.74
C VAL A 149 -12.28 -3.47 6.19
N THR A 150 -11.50 -4.16 5.37
CA THR A 150 -10.11 -4.52 5.72
C THR A 150 -9.25 -3.26 5.86
N THR A 151 -9.41 -2.27 4.97
CA THR A 151 -8.71 -0.99 5.07
C THR A 151 -9.03 -0.27 6.37
N ALA A 152 -10.31 -0.15 6.72
CA ALA A 152 -10.73 0.50 7.96
C ALA A 152 -10.20 -0.25 9.20
N MET A 153 -10.29 -1.58 9.22
CA MET A 153 -9.77 -2.40 10.33
C MET A 153 -8.26 -2.22 10.51
N LEU A 154 -7.49 -2.22 9.42
CA LEU A 154 -6.03 -2.05 9.49
C LEU A 154 -5.64 -0.64 9.96
N ILE A 155 -6.34 0.40 9.49
CA ILE A 155 -6.05 1.78 9.91
C ILE A 155 -6.39 1.97 11.39
N VAL A 156 -7.60 1.60 11.81
CA VAL A 156 -8.05 1.80 13.19
C VAL A 156 -7.29 0.88 14.16
N GLY A 157 -7.12 -0.39 13.78
CA GLY A 157 -6.37 -1.36 14.59
C GLY A 157 -4.90 -0.98 14.73
N GLY A 158 -4.25 -0.61 13.61
CA GLY A 158 -2.85 -0.15 13.63
C GLY A 158 -2.67 1.13 14.43
N ALA A 159 -3.54 2.12 14.24
CA ALA A 159 -3.49 3.36 15.03
C ALA A 159 -3.72 3.10 16.52
N GLY A 160 -4.65 2.20 16.87
CA GLY A 160 -4.91 1.79 18.24
C GLY A 160 -3.71 1.14 18.90
N LEU A 161 -3.06 0.19 18.21
CA LEU A 161 -1.85 -0.49 18.73
C LEU A 161 -0.68 0.50 18.91
N ILE A 162 -0.40 1.33 17.90
CA ILE A 162 0.66 2.35 17.98
C ILE A 162 0.37 3.33 19.12
N LEU A 163 -0.87 3.78 19.29
CA LEU A 163 -1.23 4.68 20.40
C LEU A 163 -1.03 4.00 21.75
N ILE A 164 -1.41 2.75 21.92
CA ILE A 164 -1.24 2.01 23.18
C ILE A 164 0.24 1.85 23.52
N PHE A 165 1.07 1.45 22.55
CA PHE A 165 2.47 1.18 22.78
C PHE A 165 3.32 2.45 22.97
N ASP A 166 2.97 3.55 22.26
CA ASP A 166 3.76 4.77 22.24
C ASP A 166 3.16 5.94 23.03
N ILE A 167 2.06 5.76 23.75
CA ILE A 167 1.44 6.85 24.52
C ILE A 167 2.41 7.53 25.51
N LYS A 168 3.40 6.79 25.99
CA LYS A 168 4.45 7.25 26.93
C LYS A 168 5.85 7.27 26.31
N SER A 169 6.00 6.98 25.02
CA SER A 169 7.29 6.94 24.34
C SER A 169 7.88 8.34 24.13
N ASP A 170 9.19 8.39 23.88
CA ASP A 170 9.86 9.64 23.51
C ASP A 170 9.42 10.20 22.17
N ALA A 171 8.89 9.37 21.26
CA ALA A 171 8.32 9.80 19.97
C ALA A 171 7.11 10.72 20.15
N PHE A 172 6.30 10.52 21.19
CA PHE A 172 5.09 11.31 21.50
C PHE A 172 5.28 12.27 22.68
N LYS A 173 6.52 12.47 23.11
CA LYS A 173 6.84 13.37 24.22
C LYS A 173 6.48 14.81 23.88
N GLY A 174 5.77 15.49 24.78
CA GLY A 174 5.32 16.87 24.57
C GLY A 174 4.05 17.02 23.71
N PHE A 175 3.52 15.93 23.15
CA PHE A 175 2.29 15.98 22.36
C PHE A 175 1.05 16.00 23.27
N SER A 176 0.06 16.84 22.93
CA SER A 176 -1.27 16.78 23.52
C SER A 176 -2.00 15.49 23.11
N VAL A 177 -3.01 15.07 23.87
CA VAL A 177 -3.75 13.84 23.57
C VAL A 177 -4.33 13.82 22.14
N PRO A 178 -4.97 14.88 21.64
CA PRO A 178 -5.43 14.91 20.23
C PRO A 178 -4.28 14.76 19.23
N HIS A 179 -3.15 15.40 19.50
CA HIS A 179 -1.97 15.30 18.64
C HIS A 179 -1.41 13.86 18.60
N LYS A 180 -1.34 13.16 19.75
CA LYS A 180 -0.95 11.74 19.81
C LYS A 180 -1.87 10.85 18.97
N ILE A 181 -3.18 11.08 19.04
CA ILE A 181 -4.16 10.33 18.23
C ILE A 181 -3.91 10.55 16.74
N ILE A 182 -3.78 11.81 16.30
CA ILE A 182 -3.53 12.13 14.89
C ILE A 182 -2.21 11.51 14.43
N ALA A 183 -1.14 11.60 15.22
CA ALA A 183 0.14 11.02 14.90
C ALA A 183 0.07 9.48 14.78
N ALA A 184 -0.62 8.79 15.69
CA ALA A 184 -0.82 7.34 15.63
C ALA A 184 -1.62 6.92 14.37
N PHE A 185 -2.68 7.66 14.03
CA PHE A 185 -3.42 7.44 12.78
C PHE A 185 -2.55 7.69 11.56
N PHE A 186 -1.74 8.74 11.57
CA PHE A 186 -0.83 9.04 10.47
C PHE A 186 0.18 7.91 10.26
N GLN A 187 0.82 7.40 11.33
CA GLN A 187 1.76 6.29 11.23
C GLN A 187 1.09 4.99 10.75
N SER A 188 -0.13 4.71 11.18
CA SER A 188 -0.91 3.57 10.68
C SER A 188 -1.26 3.68 9.20
N VAL A 189 -1.61 4.88 8.73
CA VAL A 189 -1.92 5.14 7.31
C VAL A 189 -0.66 5.09 6.46
N THR A 190 0.43 5.74 6.90
CA THR A 190 1.67 5.82 6.12
C THR A 190 2.35 4.46 5.96
N ALA A 191 2.29 3.59 6.97
CA ALA A 191 2.81 2.23 6.89
C ALA A 191 2.17 1.41 5.76
N ARG A 192 1.00 1.83 5.26
CA ARG A 192 0.33 1.18 4.14
C ARG A 192 0.75 1.75 2.78
N THR A 193 2.06 1.69 2.52
CA THR A 193 2.73 2.02 1.25
C THR A 193 2.79 3.51 0.89
N ALA A 194 2.77 4.41 1.87
CA ALA A 194 2.79 5.84 1.59
C ALA A 194 4.17 6.50 1.74
N GLY A 195 4.89 6.25 2.84
CA GLY A 195 6.28 6.67 2.98
C GLY A 195 6.52 7.99 3.73
N PHE A 196 5.49 8.77 4.03
CA PHE A 196 5.65 10.00 4.83
C PHE A 196 5.74 9.69 6.33
N ASN A 197 6.44 10.51 7.08
CA ASN A 197 6.45 10.47 8.53
C ASN A 197 6.23 11.87 9.13
N THR A 198 5.53 11.90 10.26
CA THR A 198 5.26 13.10 11.06
C THR A 198 5.87 13.04 12.44
N VAL A 199 6.48 11.90 12.78
CA VAL A 199 7.20 11.67 14.02
C VAL A 199 8.54 11.02 13.71
N ASP A 200 9.48 11.15 14.63
CA ASP A 200 10.78 10.48 14.54
C ASP A 200 10.60 8.97 14.82
N LEU A 201 10.74 8.17 13.78
CA LEU A 201 10.52 6.72 13.84
C LEU A 201 11.57 6.01 14.69
N THR A 202 12.77 6.60 14.86
CA THR A 202 13.84 6.02 15.67
C THR A 202 13.51 6.01 17.18
N LYS A 203 12.57 6.86 17.60
CA LYS A 203 12.11 6.99 18.99
C LYS A 203 10.85 6.19 19.30
N LEU A 204 10.31 5.45 18.33
CA LEU A 204 9.18 4.56 18.57
C LEU A 204 9.59 3.37 19.43
N SER A 205 8.63 2.84 20.19
CA SER A 205 8.82 1.59 20.92
C SER A 205 9.02 0.41 19.97
N ASP A 206 9.74 -0.62 20.39
CA ASP A 206 9.95 -1.84 19.61
C ASP A 206 8.61 -2.50 19.20
N ALA A 207 7.60 -2.44 20.08
CA ALA A 207 6.27 -2.96 19.80
C ALA A 207 5.59 -2.21 18.64
N SER A 208 5.73 -0.88 18.59
CA SER A 208 5.23 -0.08 17.47
C SER A 208 6.01 -0.31 16.20
N VAL A 209 7.33 -0.47 16.27
CA VAL A 209 8.15 -0.83 15.11
C VAL A 209 7.70 -2.17 14.51
N ILE A 210 7.46 -3.19 15.33
CA ILE A 210 6.94 -4.50 14.89
C ILE A 210 5.54 -4.34 14.28
N THR A 211 4.67 -3.55 14.91
CA THR A 211 3.32 -3.27 14.39
C THR A 211 3.39 -2.59 13.02
N MET A 212 4.24 -1.57 12.87
CA MET A 212 4.45 -0.92 11.58
C MET A 212 5.03 -1.88 10.54
N THR A 213 6.00 -2.71 10.91
CA THR A 213 6.57 -3.75 10.03
C THR A 213 5.47 -4.69 9.50
N ALA A 214 4.58 -5.15 10.36
CA ALA A 214 3.44 -5.97 9.96
C ALA A 214 2.47 -5.23 9.03
N LEU A 215 2.17 -3.95 9.31
CA LEU A 215 1.31 -3.13 8.45
C LEU A 215 1.96 -2.85 7.09
N MET A 216 3.28 -2.66 7.02
CA MET A 216 4.02 -2.43 5.77
C MET A 216 3.99 -3.63 4.83
N LEU A 217 4.04 -4.85 5.36
CA LEU A 217 3.86 -6.06 4.57
C LEU A 217 2.46 -6.13 3.94
N ILE A 218 1.44 -5.65 4.67
CA ILE A 218 0.05 -5.59 4.20
C ILE A 218 -0.16 -4.29 3.42
N GLY A 219 0.14 -4.30 2.14
CA GLY A 219 0.02 -3.14 1.27
C GLY A 219 -1.43 -2.66 1.07
N GLY A 220 -1.63 -1.89 0.01
CA GLY A 220 -2.96 -1.40 -0.35
C GLY A 220 -3.82 -2.45 -1.06
N SER A 221 -4.87 -1.96 -1.69
CA SER A 221 -5.84 -2.81 -2.38
C SER A 221 -5.36 -3.20 -3.78
N PRO A 222 -5.88 -4.27 -4.37
CA PRO A 222 -5.61 -4.60 -5.76
C PRO A 222 -6.02 -3.45 -6.69
N ARG A 223 -5.18 -3.18 -7.71
CA ARG A 223 -5.42 -2.10 -8.69
C ARG A 223 -5.40 -0.69 -8.10
N ALA A 224 -4.72 -0.52 -6.97
CA ALA A 224 -4.38 0.76 -6.37
C ALA A 224 -2.96 1.19 -6.76
N THR A 225 -2.57 2.37 -6.30
CA THR A 225 -1.19 2.89 -6.44
C THR A 225 -0.19 2.17 -5.53
N ALA A 226 -0.66 1.42 -4.55
CA ALA A 226 0.09 0.78 -3.49
C ALA A 226 0.77 -0.56 -3.89
N GLY A 227 1.93 -0.87 -3.30
CA GLY A 227 2.66 -2.14 -3.43
C GLY A 227 2.28 -3.21 -2.38
N GLY A 228 3.20 -4.11 -2.05
CA GLY A 228 3.02 -5.16 -1.04
C GLY A 228 1.97 -6.22 -1.38
N PHE A 229 1.76 -7.20 -0.47
CA PHE A 229 0.63 -8.10 -0.65
C PHE A 229 -0.70 -7.40 -0.30
N LYS A 230 -1.76 -7.78 -0.99
CA LYS A 230 -2.97 -6.96 -1.05
C LYS A 230 -3.91 -7.18 0.15
N THR A 231 -4.68 -6.15 0.51
CA THR A 231 -5.72 -6.24 1.56
C THR A 231 -6.70 -7.40 1.34
N THR A 232 -7.03 -7.69 0.08
CA THR A 232 -7.89 -8.84 -0.27
C THR A 232 -7.22 -10.18 0.02
N THR A 233 -5.90 -10.29 -0.15
CA THR A 233 -5.11 -11.49 0.19
C THR A 233 -5.21 -11.78 1.67
N LEU A 234 -5.01 -10.77 2.52
CA LEU A 234 -5.19 -10.90 3.98
C LEU A 234 -6.62 -11.29 4.34
N ALA A 235 -7.61 -10.63 3.75
CA ALA A 235 -9.01 -10.90 4.06
C ALA A 235 -9.42 -12.35 3.72
N VAL A 236 -8.95 -12.88 2.58
CA VAL A 236 -9.22 -14.25 2.17
C VAL A 236 -8.50 -15.25 3.09
N LEU A 237 -7.25 -14.97 3.50
CA LEU A 237 -6.52 -15.79 4.47
C LEU A 237 -7.27 -15.87 5.80
N ILE A 238 -7.65 -14.72 6.38
CA ILE A 238 -8.37 -14.67 7.65
C ILE A 238 -9.71 -15.42 7.54
N ALA A 239 -10.45 -15.20 6.45
CA ALA A 239 -11.72 -15.89 6.22
C ALA A 239 -11.55 -17.40 6.07
N SER A 240 -10.46 -17.85 5.45
CA SER A 240 -10.11 -19.28 5.34
C SER A 240 -9.87 -19.89 6.71
N ILE A 241 -9.08 -19.24 7.57
CA ILE A 241 -8.84 -19.69 8.95
C ILE A 241 -10.17 -19.79 9.73
N PHE A 242 -11.03 -18.78 9.64
CA PHE A 242 -12.33 -18.82 10.31
C PHE A 242 -13.28 -19.87 9.72
N SER A 243 -13.19 -20.17 8.42
CA SER A 243 -13.98 -21.22 7.78
C SER A 243 -13.56 -22.60 8.31
N GLU A 244 -12.24 -22.83 8.41
CA GLU A 244 -11.67 -24.07 8.96
C GLU A 244 -12.07 -24.27 10.44
N LEU A 245 -11.89 -23.25 11.27
CA LEU A 245 -12.29 -23.29 12.69
C LEU A 245 -13.80 -23.56 12.89
N LYS A 246 -14.63 -23.21 11.89
CA LYS A 246 -16.09 -23.47 11.92
C LYS A 246 -16.47 -24.74 11.15
N HIS A 247 -15.51 -25.54 10.72
CA HIS A 247 -15.72 -26.76 9.93
C HIS A 247 -16.61 -26.54 8.68
N LYS A 248 -16.47 -25.39 8.03
CA LYS A 248 -17.20 -25.10 6.79
C LYS A 248 -16.45 -25.64 5.59
N LYS A 249 -17.18 -26.26 4.64
CA LYS A 249 -16.61 -26.76 3.38
C LYS A 249 -16.09 -25.66 2.46
N ASP A 250 -16.65 -24.46 2.54
CA ASP A 250 -16.34 -23.35 1.65
C ASP A 250 -15.94 -22.10 2.43
N VAL A 251 -15.03 -21.32 1.86
CA VAL A 251 -14.65 -20.01 2.39
C VAL A 251 -15.70 -18.98 1.96
N GLU A 252 -16.38 -18.39 2.91
CA GLU A 252 -17.45 -17.43 2.70
C GLU A 252 -17.12 -16.07 3.30
N ILE A 253 -17.30 -15.00 2.50
CA ILE A 253 -17.19 -13.61 2.95
C ILE A 253 -18.45 -12.86 2.50
N PHE A 254 -19.14 -12.14 3.40
CA PHE A 254 -20.37 -11.40 3.11
C PHE A 254 -21.43 -12.24 2.38
N LYS A 255 -21.64 -13.49 2.83
CA LYS A 255 -22.58 -14.44 2.23
C LYS A 255 -22.29 -14.78 0.76
N ARG A 256 -21.04 -14.70 0.36
CA ARG A 256 -20.55 -15.09 -0.96
C ARG A 256 -19.39 -16.06 -0.82
N ARG A 257 -19.38 -17.12 -1.62
CA ARG A 257 -18.34 -18.14 -1.68
C ARG A 257 -17.14 -17.64 -2.49
N ILE A 258 -15.93 -17.90 -1.99
CA ILE A 258 -14.68 -17.63 -2.67
C ILE A 258 -14.26 -18.85 -3.48
N ALA A 259 -13.74 -18.62 -4.68
CA ALA A 259 -13.26 -19.71 -5.54
C ALA A 259 -12.06 -20.44 -4.89
N PRO A 260 -12.01 -21.79 -4.92
CA PRO A 260 -10.91 -22.57 -4.31
C PRO A 260 -9.52 -22.18 -4.82
N ASP A 261 -9.39 -21.87 -6.11
CA ASP A 261 -8.12 -21.46 -6.71
C ASP A 261 -7.58 -20.16 -6.12
N ALA A 262 -8.46 -19.25 -5.68
CA ALA A 262 -8.05 -18.01 -5.02
C ALA A 262 -7.30 -18.29 -3.71
N LEU A 263 -7.67 -19.31 -2.95
CA LEU A 263 -7.00 -19.69 -1.71
C LEU A 263 -5.58 -20.21 -1.98
N ARG A 264 -5.41 -21.06 -3.00
CA ARG A 264 -4.06 -21.54 -3.39
C ARG A 264 -3.14 -20.38 -3.75
N HIS A 265 -3.62 -19.42 -4.55
CA HIS A 265 -2.85 -18.22 -4.88
C HIS A 265 -2.51 -17.38 -3.64
N VAL A 266 -3.44 -17.23 -2.70
CA VAL A 266 -3.20 -16.50 -1.45
C VAL A 266 -2.10 -17.13 -0.63
N VAL A 267 -2.13 -18.44 -0.42
CA VAL A 267 -1.11 -19.17 0.34
C VAL A 267 0.26 -19.05 -0.32
N CYS A 268 0.35 -19.28 -1.64
CA CYS A 268 1.60 -19.14 -2.38
C CYS A 268 2.17 -17.71 -2.29
N LEU A 269 1.32 -16.69 -2.40
CA LEU A 269 1.73 -15.29 -2.30
C LEU A 269 2.29 -14.97 -0.93
N ILE A 270 1.57 -15.31 0.14
CA ILE A 270 2.00 -15.02 1.50
C ILE A 270 3.31 -15.73 1.80
N PHE A 271 3.44 -17.01 1.43
CA PHE A 271 4.67 -17.76 1.61
C PHE A 271 5.85 -17.08 0.90
N LEU A 272 5.68 -16.69 -0.37
CA LEU A 272 6.73 -16.03 -1.15
C LEU A 272 7.15 -14.69 -0.51
N TYR A 273 6.18 -13.85 -0.11
CA TYR A 273 6.48 -12.58 0.53
C TYR A 273 7.20 -12.76 1.87
N MET A 274 6.75 -13.70 2.70
CA MET A 274 7.37 -13.98 4.00
C MET A 274 8.76 -14.59 3.85
N ALA A 275 8.97 -15.47 2.87
CA ALA A 275 10.28 -16.04 2.58
C ALA A 275 11.27 -14.96 2.11
N LEU A 276 10.88 -14.11 1.15
CA LEU A 276 11.71 -13.00 0.68
C LEU A 276 12.01 -12.00 1.81
N PHE A 277 11.01 -11.61 2.59
CA PHE A 277 11.16 -10.72 3.73
C PHE A 277 12.15 -11.24 4.76
N SER A 278 11.97 -12.49 5.20
CA SER A 278 12.82 -13.09 6.24
C SER A 278 14.25 -13.37 5.74
N ALA A 279 14.39 -13.92 4.53
CA ALA A 279 15.70 -14.20 3.95
C ALA A 279 16.51 -12.93 3.70
N SER A 280 15.86 -11.89 3.17
CA SER A 280 16.54 -10.59 2.94
C SER A 280 16.90 -9.89 4.24
N GLY A 281 16.04 -9.95 5.26
CA GLY A 281 16.33 -9.40 6.58
C GLY A 281 17.56 -10.07 7.22
N ALA A 282 17.62 -11.42 7.17
CA ALA A 282 18.76 -12.16 7.67
C ALA A 282 20.04 -11.84 6.89
N ALA A 283 19.96 -11.74 5.55
CA ALA A 283 21.10 -11.39 4.70
C ALA A 283 21.65 -10.00 5.02
N ILE A 284 20.80 -8.98 5.15
CA ILE A 284 21.19 -7.59 5.48
C ILE A 284 21.80 -7.54 6.87
N THR A 285 21.21 -8.21 7.87
CA THR A 285 21.79 -8.31 9.22
C THR A 285 23.20 -8.90 9.17
N TRP A 286 23.42 -9.95 8.38
CA TRP A 286 24.73 -10.58 8.24
C TRP A 286 25.75 -9.70 7.50
N ILE A 287 25.33 -8.99 6.44
CA ILE A 287 26.21 -8.15 5.61
C ILE A 287 26.65 -6.89 6.36
N ASP A 288 25.71 -6.19 7.00
CA ASP A 288 25.94 -4.86 7.57
C ASP A 288 26.16 -4.87 9.09
N GLY A 289 25.85 -5.99 9.78
CA GLY A 289 25.98 -6.08 11.24
C GLY A 289 24.96 -5.25 12.02
N ILE A 290 23.88 -4.81 11.38
CA ILE A 290 22.77 -4.09 12.03
C ILE A 290 21.86 -5.06 12.79
N THR A 291 21.01 -4.51 13.66
CA THR A 291 20.06 -5.35 14.41
C THR A 291 19.03 -5.98 13.50
N MET A 292 18.56 -7.19 13.86
CA MET A 292 17.51 -7.88 13.10
C MET A 292 16.22 -7.04 12.98
N LYS A 293 15.91 -6.25 14.02
CA LYS A 293 14.78 -5.31 14.02
C LYS A 293 14.90 -4.28 12.90
N GLU A 294 16.04 -3.62 12.79
CA GLU A 294 16.32 -2.63 11.75
C GLU A 294 16.27 -3.26 10.36
N ALA A 295 16.95 -4.39 10.17
CA ALA A 295 16.97 -5.10 8.89
C ALA A 295 15.57 -5.53 8.45
N LEU A 296 14.74 -6.07 9.34
CA LEU A 296 13.36 -6.45 9.04
C LEU A 296 12.47 -5.23 8.74
N PHE A 297 12.68 -4.11 9.42
CA PHE A 297 11.93 -2.88 9.11
C PHE A 297 12.25 -2.37 7.70
N GLU A 298 13.54 -2.29 7.33
CA GLU A 298 13.98 -1.87 6.00
C GLU A 298 13.48 -2.83 4.90
N THR A 299 13.57 -4.15 5.12
CA THR A 299 13.08 -5.13 4.15
C THR A 299 11.56 -5.10 3.99
N ALA A 300 10.80 -4.89 5.07
CA ALA A 300 9.35 -4.70 5.01
C ALA A 300 9.00 -3.41 4.25
N SER A 301 9.72 -2.32 4.52
CA SER A 301 9.56 -1.05 3.82
C SER A 301 9.85 -1.19 2.33
N ALA A 302 10.91 -1.94 1.95
CA ALA A 302 11.28 -2.17 0.57
C ALA A 302 10.26 -3.06 -0.16
N ILE A 303 9.94 -4.25 0.36
CA ILE A 303 9.00 -5.18 -0.28
C ILE A 303 7.56 -4.66 -0.26
N GLY A 304 7.20 -3.90 0.78
CA GLY A 304 5.92 -3.17 0.87
C GLY A 304 5.87 -1.95 -0.04
N THR A 305 7.00 -1.51 -0.60
CA THR A 305 7.15 -0.23 -1.33
C THR A 305 6.64 0.97 -0.53
N VAL A 306 7.01 1.03 0.75
CA VAL A 306 6.53 2.05 1.69
C VAL A 306 7.44 3.28 1.67
N GLY A 307 8.75 3.10 1.85
CA GLY A 307 9.72 4.17 1.80
C GLY A 307 10.08 4.82 3.15
N VAL A 308 9.61 4.26 4.28
CA VAL A 308 10.04 4.69 5.62
C VAL A 308 11.28 3.91 6.07
N THR A 309 12.11 4.53 6.88
CA THR A 309 13.35 3.95 7.42
C THR A 309 13.50 4.27 8.91
N LEU A 310 14.23 3.41 9.63
CA LEU A 310 14.72 3.70 10.96
C LEU A 310 16.07 4.46 10.96
N GLY A 311 16.42 5.07 9.81
CA GLY A 311 17.62 5.88 9.66
C GLY A 311 18.85 5.09 9.24
N VAL A 312 18.76 3.77 9.06
CA VAL A 312 19.92 2.92 8.73
C VAL A 312 20.19 2.83 7.24
N THR A 313 19.19 3.07 6.38
CA THR A 313 19.30 2.92 4.91
C THR A 313 20.51 3.64 4.30
N PRO A 314 20.84 4.91 4.65
CA PRO A 314 21.98 5.61 4.04
C PRO A 314 23.35 5.00 4.38
N PHE A 315 23.43 4.24 5.47
CA PHE A 315 24.66 3.66 5.99
C PHE A 315 24.87 2.19 5.57
N LEU A 316 23.90 1.59 4.88
CA LEU A 316 23.99 0.21 4.39
C LEU A 316 25.07 0.08 3.30
N ARG A 317 25.65 -1.11 3.20
CA ARG A 317 26.60 -1.45 2.14
C ARG A 317 25.89 -1.62 0.79
N GLY A 318 26.66 -1.48 -0.30
CA GLY A 318 26.13 -1.58 -1.69
C GLY A 318 25.37 -2.89 -1.97
N TYR A 319 25.80 -4.02 -1.41
CA TYR A 319 25.10 -5.31 -1.57
C TYR A 319 23.71 -5.30 -0.93
N SER A 320 23.57 -4.68 0.24
CA SER A 320 22.29 -4.53 0.91
C SER A 320 21.35 -3.59 0.15
N HIS A 321 21.87 -2.52 -0.44
CA HIS A 321 21.08 -1.69 -1.36
C HIS A 321 20.56 -2.48 -2.57
N LEU A 322 21.38 -3.37 -3.17
CA LEU A 322 20.93 -4.23 -4.28
C LEU A 322 19.79 -5.16 -3.83
N ILE A 323 19.88 -5.75 -2.64
CA ILE A 323 18.79 -6.56 -2.07
C ILE A 323 17.52 -5.73 -1.95
N LEU A 324 17.61 -4.52 -1.37
CA LEU A 324 16.45 -3.63 -1.22
C LEU A 324 15.85 -3.23 -2.59
N ILE A 325 16.68 -2.93 -3.59
CA ILE A 325 16.22 -2.62 -4.96
C ILE A 325 15.45 -3.80 -5.57
N CYS A 326 15.97 -5.03 -5.43
CA CYS A 326 15.27 -6.22 -5.87
C CYS A 326 13.92 -6.37 -5.15
N LEU A 327 13.87 -6.19 -3.83
CA LEU A 327 12.63 -6.26 -3.06
C LEU A 327 11.61 -5.20 -3.49
N MET A 328 12.04 -3.95 -3.73
CA MET A 328 11.18 -2.88 -4.23
C MET A 328 10.56 -3.25 -5.59
N PHE A 329 11.36 -3.83 -6.49
CA PHE A 329 10.88 -4.30 -7.78
C PHE A 329 9.83 -5.40 -7.63
N PHE A 330 10.11 -6.43 -6.81
CA PHE A 330 9.17 -7.52 -6.52
C PHE A 330 7.87 -7.01 -5.89
N GLY A 331 7.95 -6.11 -4.92
CA GLY A 331 6.79 -5.50 -4.27
C GLY A 331 5.92 -4.71 -5.23
N ARG A 332 6.54 -4.03 -6.21
CA ARG A 332 5.81 -3.19 -7.17
C ARG A 332 5.19 -3.96 -8.32
N VAL A 333 5.87 -4.94 -8.89
CA VAL A 333 5.34 -5.79 -9.98
C VAL A 333 4.15 -6.61 -9.50
N GLY A 334 4.16 -7.01 -8.24
CA GLY A 334 3.13 -7.82 -7.61
C GLY A 334 3.42 -9.32 -7.73
N GLY A 335 3.40 -10.01 -6.58
CA GLY A 335 3.79 -11.43 -6.50
C GLY A 335 2.96 -12.35 -7.39
N LEU A 336 1.69 -12.05 -7.64
CA LEU A 336 0.86 -12.87 -8.53
C LEU A 336 1.33 -12.80 -9.98
N THR A 337 1.72 -11.63 -10.47
CA THR A 337 2.25 -11.46 -11.83
C THR A 337 3.54 -12.23 -11.99
N LEU A 338 4.41 -12.21 -10.98
CA LEU A 338 5.66 -12.98 -10.97
C LEU A 338 5.40 -14.49 -10.94
N LEU A 339 4.49 -14.96 -10.09
CA LEU A 339 4.11 -16.37 -10.05
C LEU A 339 3.55 -16.86 -11.39
N LEU A 340 2.74 -16.04 -12.06
CA LEU A 340 2.18 -16.38 -13.36
C LEU A 340 3.22 -16.33 -14.48
N SER A 341 4.20 -15.42 -14.42
CA SER A 341 5.28 -15.33 -15.41
C SER A 341 6.27 -16.50 -15.33
N LEU A 342 6.43 -17.08 -14.15
CA LEU A 342 7.24 -18.28 -13.94
C LEU A 342 6.53 -19.58 -14.32
N ARG A 343 5.22 -19.51 -14.56
CA ARG A 343 4.43 -20.66 -14.97
C ARG A 343 4.62 -20.91 -16.46
N GLU A 344 5.27 -22.00 -16.82
CA GLU A 344 5.25 -22.50 -18.19
C GLU A 344 3.80 -22.75 -18.63
N SER A 345 3.46 -22.33 -19.85
CA SER A 345 2.17 -22.64 -20.47
C SER A 345 2.13 -24.12 -20.89
N LYS A 346 2.02 -25.02 -19.89
CA LYS A 346 1.74 -26.42 -20.18
C LYS A 346 0.25 -26.60 -20.46
N ALA A 347 -0.07 -27.43 -21.45
CA ALA A 347 -1.44 -27.88 -21.67
C ALA A 347 -2.00 -28.50 -20.37
N PRO A 348 -3.29 -28.33 -20.06
CA PRO A 348 -3.86 -28.90 -18.84
C PRO A 348 -3.65 -30.43 -18.84
N ASP A 349 -3.08 -30.94 -17.75
CA ASP A 349 -2.94 -32.38 -17.56
C ASP A 349 -4.31 -33.04 -17.61
N ILE A 350 -4.50 -33.96 -18.56
CA ILE A 350 -5.73 -34.68 -18.78
C ILE A 350 -5.92 -35.78 -17.72
N SER A 351 -4.82 -36.23 -17.10
CA SER A 351 -4.81 -37.26 -16.05
C SER A 351 -4.53 -36.67 -14.67
N ARG A 352 -5.20 -37.19 -13.64
CA ARG A 352 -4.93 -36.89 -12.23
C ARG A 352 -4.32 -38.11 -11.57
N TYR A 353 -3.32 -37.88 -10.72
CA TYR A 353 -2.80 -38.96 -9.85
C TYR A 353 -3.86 -39.34 -8.80
N PRO A 354 -3.84 -40.59 -8.32
CA PRO A 354 -4.67 -41.03 -7.18
C PRO A 354 -4.48 -40.13 -5.96
N GLU A 355 -5.57 -39.86 -5.23
CA GLU A 355 -5.52 -39.11 -3.98
C GLU A 355 -5.08 -40.02 -2.84
N GLU A 356 -4.07 -39.61 -2.09
CA GLU A 356 -3.63 -40.28 -0.86
C GLU A 356 -3.73 -39.28 0.29
N GLN A 357 -4.20 -39.77 1.44
CA GLN A 357 -4.35 -38.95 2.63
C GLN A 357 -3.01 -38.85 3.37
N ILE A 358 -2.59 -37.60 3.67
CA ILE A 358 -1.45 -37.33 4.55
C ILE A 358 -1.95 -36.72 5.86
N THR A 359 -1.30 -37.08 6.96
CA THR A 359 -1.58 -36.49 8.26
C THR A 359 -0.95 -35.09 8.31
N ILE A 360 -1.76 -34.07 8.53
CA ILE A 360 -1.31 -32.69 8.76
C ILE A 360 -1.49 -32.43 10.25
N GLY A 361 -0.41 -32.03 10.95
CA GLY A 361 -0.31 -31.89 12.41
C GLY A 361 -1.26 -30.88 13.04
#